data_030cc185ab37c52dedf80169ad6d0153
#
_entry.id   030cc185ab37c52dedf80169ad6d0153
#
_cell.length_a   1.000
_cell.length_b   1.000
_cell.length_c   1.000
_cell.angle_alpha   90.00
_cell.angle_beta   90.00
_cell.angle_gamma   90.00
#
_symmetry.space_group_name_H-M   'P 1'
#
loop_
_entity.id
_entity.type
_entity.pdbx_description
1 polymer ?
#
loop_
_entity_poly.entity_id
_entity_poly.type
_entity_poly.pdbx_seq_one_letter_code
_entity_poly.pdbx_strand_id
1 'polypeptide(L)'
;MRRKITSGVLQGVLMMCVMLFFAVGATAGPVPDTGVTKCYDTDGNVITCPSPGQDYYGQDANYSINPMSYTKLDSKGNALSDSATSWSMVKDNVTGLTWEVKTNKDGKTNYDDPHDADNTYCWYDSNPATNGGDAGSECNGKNTEAFITVLNDANFGGHSDWRMPTIKELAYIVNYSIAYPGPTINTKYFPNTVSSFYWSSTTYAYYTYYAWGVDFYDGAGYGNGKYYGYCVRAVRGGQ
;
A
#
# COMPACT_ATOMS: atom_id res chain seq x y z
N MET A 1 12.62 -44.28 76.03
CA MET A 1 12.55 -44.48 74.59
C MET A 1 12.32 -43.10 73.92
N ARG A 2 13.36 -42.47 73.33
CA ARG A 2 13.25 -41.17 72.64
C ARG A 2 13.35 -41.43 71.13
N ARG A 3 12.27 -41.19 70.41
CA ARG A 3 12.27 -41.24 68.94
C ARG A 3 12.87 -39.94 68.41
N LYS A 4 13.89 -40.03 67.58
CA LYS A 4 14.44 -38.94 66.79
C LYS A 4 13.55 -38.71 65.52
N ILE A 5 13.12 -37.49 65.33
CA ILE A 5 12.45 -37.06 64.13
C ILE A 5 13.53 -36.41 63.21
N THR A 6 13.80 -37.04 62.09
CA THR A 6 14.68 -36.47 61.05
C THR A 6 13.84 -35.60 60.09
N SER A 7 14.13 -34.32 60.10
CA SER A 7 13.53 -33.35 59.11
C SER A 7 14.26 -33.48 57.79
N GLY A 8 13.54 -33.92 56.75
CA GLY A 8 14.02 -33.86 55.38
C GLY A 8 13.77 -32.47 54.80
N VAL A 9 14.84 -31.78 54.42
CA VAL A 9 14.78 -30.50 53.68
C VAL A 9 14.55 -30.84 52.24
N LEU A 10 13.36 -30.45 51.71
CA LEU A 10 13.03 -30.53 50.28
C LEU A 10 13.59 -29.28 49.59
N GLN A 11 14.69 -29.44 48.87
CA GLN A 11 15.21 -28.36 47.99
C GLN A 11 14.38 -28.31 46.73
N GLY A 12 13.49 -27.32 46.63
CA GLY A 12 12.80 -26.96 45.41
C GLY A 12 13.73 -26.21 44.48
N VAL A 13 14.11 -26.80 43.34
CA VAL A 13 14.82 -26.12 42.26
C VAL A 13 13.82 -25.28 41.50
N LEU A 14 13.87 -23.97 41.70
CA LEU A 14 13.10 -22.99 40.92
C LEU A 14 13.77 -22.81 39.53
N MET A 15 13.23 -23.47 38.53
CA MET A 15 13.69 -23.34 37.15
C MET A 15 13.17 -22.02 36.59
N MET A 16 14.00 -20.97 36.60
CA MET A 16 13.71 -19.66 36.05
C MET A 16 13.82 -19.72 34.54
N CYS A 17 12.67 -19.83 33.85
CA CYS A 17 12.58 -19.79 32.39
C CYS A 17 12.82 -18.35 31.95
N VAL A 18 14.03 -18.00 31.49
CA VAL A 18 14.33 -16.70 30.88
C VAL A 18 13.81 -16.72 29.46
N MET A 19 12.64 -16.14 29.23
CA MET A 19 12.18 -15.84 27.88
C MET A 19 13.01 -14.67 27.32
N LEU A 20 13.95 -14.99 26.44
CA LEU A 20 14.61 -13.98 25.60
C LEU A 20 13.60 -13.48 24.55
N PHE A 21 13.01 -12.32 24.81
CA PHE A 21 12.33 -11.56 23.75
C PHE A 21 13.40 -10.95 22.83
N PHE A 22 13.60 -11.55 21.68
CA PHE A 22 14.28 -10.87 20.60
C PHE A 22 13.32 -9.79 20.10
N ALA A 23 13.59 -8.53 20.44
CA ALA A 23 12.99 -7.41 19.74
C ALA A 23 13.52 -7.45 18.30
N VAL A 24 12.73 -7.99 17.37
CA VAL A 24 12.96 -7.78 15.94
C VAL A 24 12.71 -6.30 15.71
N GLY A 25 13.78 -5.52 15.63
CA GLY A 25 13.68 -4.13 15.24
C GLY A 25 13.00 -4.07 13.87
N ALA A 26 11.85 -3.41 13.78
CA ALA A 26 11.24 -3.11 12.51
C ALA A 26 12.20 -2.20 11.74
N THR A 27 12.96 -2.76 10.80
CA THR A 27 13.70 -1.95 9.83
C THR A 27 12.68 -1.40 8.84
N ALA A 28 12.66 -0.07 8.68
CA ALA A 28 11.88 0.55 7.61
C ALA A 28 12.29 -0.11 6.28
N GLY A 29 11.31 -0.59 5.52
CA GLY A 29 11.56 -1.15 4.20
C GLY A 29 12.14 -0.09 3.25
N PRO A 30 12.82 -0.52 2.18
CA PRO A 30 13.33 0.41 1.19
C PRO A 30 12.17 1.18 0.53
N VAL A 31 12.43 2.45 0.18
CA VAL A 31 11.50 3.31 -0.56
C VAL A 31 11.81 3.19 -2.05
N PRO A 32 10.82 2.94 -2.93
CA PRO A 32 11.03 2.90 -4.36
C PRO A 32 11.47 4.27 -4.90
N ASP A 33 12.23 4.25 -5.99
CA ASP A 33 12.51 5.45 -6.77
C ASP A 33 11.21 5.95 -7.44
N THR A 34 11.21 7.21 -7.83
CA THR A 34 10.05 7.90 -8.44
C THR A 34 9.67 7.41 -9.85
N GLY A 35 10.53 6.58 -10.46
CA GLY A 35 10.37 6.11 -11.84
C GLY A 35 10.93 7.07 -12.89
N VAL A 36 11.38 8.27 -12.52
CA VAL A 36 11.99 9.23 -13.44
C VAL A 36 13.38 8.75 -13.84
N THR A 37 13.64 8.70 -15.15
CA THR A 37 14.90 8.21 -15.74
C THR A 37 15.56 9.22 -16.69
N LYS A 38 14.97 10.40 -16.85
CA LYS A 38 15.46 11.45 -17.75
C LYS A 38 15.87 12.70 -16.97
N CYS A 39 16.94 13.35 -17.44
CA CYS A 39 17.36 14.65 -16.95
C CYS A 39 17.01 15.73 -17.99
N TYR A 40 16.84 16.96 -17.54
CA TYR A 40 16.39 18.08 -18.35
C TYR A 40 17.24 19.33 -18.10
N ASP A 41 17.39 20.18 -19.13
CA ASP A 41 17.92 21.54 -19.01
C ASP A 41 16.83 22.53 -18.55
N THR A 42 17.20 23.80 -18.42
CA THR A 42 16.27 24.89 -18.02
C THR A 42 15.15 25.16 -19.01
N ASP A 43 15.32 24.74 -20.26
CA ASP A 43 14.32 24.91 -21.31
C ASP A 43 13.40 23.68 -21.46
N GLY A 44 13.62 22.64 -20.61
CA GLY A 44 12.84 21.41 -20.60
C GLY A 44 13.27 20.41 -21.66
N ASN A 45 14.44 20.58 -22.29
CA ASN A 45 14.96 19.60 -23.23
C ASN A 45 15.59 18.43 -22.48
N VAL A 46 15.40 17.21 -23.01
CA VAL A 46 16.05 16.01 -22.46
C VAL A 46 17.57 16.10 -22.73
N ILE A 47 18.35 15.93 -21.67
CA ILE A 47 19.81 15.88 -21.73
C ILE A 47 20.32 14.56 -21.19
N THR A 48 21.59 14.24 -21.51
CA THR A 48 22.30 13.16 -20.79
C THR A 48 22.39 13.53 -19.31
N CYS A 49 22.01 12.64 -18.41
CA CYS A 49 22.07 12.93 -16.99
C CYS A 49 23.52 13.27 -16.57
N PRO A 50 23.73 14.46 -15.98
CA PRO A 50 25.06 14.94 -15.65
C PRO A 50 25.67 14.18 -14.48
N SER A 51 27.01 14.20 -14.40
CA SER A 51 27.74 13.66 -13.26
C SER A 51 27.88 14.70 -12.14
N PRO A 52 28.22 14.30 -10.88
CA PRO A 52 28.44 15.21 -9.78
C PRO A 52 29.43 16.36 -10.15
N GLY A 53 29.02 17.58 -9.86
CA GLY A 53 29.80 18.79 -10.15
C GLY A 53 29.57 19.42 -11.52
N GLN A 54 28.74 18.79 -12.36
CA GLN A 54 28.30 19.38 -13.63
C GLN A 54 26.98 20.15 -13.43
N ASP A 55 26.68 21.08 -14.35
CA ASP A 55 25.41 21.81 -14.38
C ASP A 55 24.25 20.83 -14.51
N TYR A 56 23.11 21.15 -13.87
CA TYR A 56 21.89 20.35 -13.82
C TYR A 56 22.00 19.03 -13.03
N TYR A 57 23.14 18.72 -12.35
CA TYR A 57 23.23 17.56 -11.46
C TYR A 57 22.31 17.74 -10.25
N GLY A 58 21.76 16.65 -9.74
CA GLY A 58 20.90 16.65 -8.55
C GLY A 58 19.42 16.49 -8.89
N GLN A 59 19.11 16.20 -10.16
CA GLN A 59 17.76 15.83 -10.57
C GLN A 59 17.46 14.38 -10.14
N ASP A 60 16.19 14.06 -10.10
CA ASP A 60 15.65 12.79 -9.68
C ASP A 60 16.31 11.58 -10.37
N ALA A 61 16.44 11.64 -11.69
CA ALA A 61 17.09 10.60 -12.48
C ALA A 61 18.59 10.39 -12.17
N ASN A 62 19.24 11.26 -11.40
CA ASN A 62 20.61 11.05 -10.93
C ASN A 62 20.68 10.07 -9.74
N TYR A 63 19.55 9.76 -9.10
CA TYR A 63 19.48 8.97 -7.86
C TYR A 63 18.70 7.66 -8.11
N SER A 64 19.30 6.73 -8.80
CA SER A 64 18.72 5.38 -8.96
C SER A 64 19.24 4.48 -7.85
N ILE A 65 18.44 4.32 -6.78
CA ILE A 65 18.79 3.56 -5.57
C ILE A 65 17.96 2.27 -5.51
N ASN A 66 16.65 2.38 -5.65
CA ASN A 66 15.67 1.30 -5.58
C ASN A 66 14.69 1.40 -6.76
N PRO A 67 15.11 1.10 -7.99
CA PRO A 67 14.23 1.19 -9.16
C PRO A 67 12.95 0.39 -8.97
N MET A 68 11.82 0.95 -9.39
CA MET A 68 10.53 0.27 -9.35
C MET A 68 10.62 -1.10 -10.00
N SER A 69 10.22 -2.13 -9.27
CA SER A 69 10.28 -3.53 -9.72
C SER A 69 9.06 -4.28 -9.23
N TYR A 70 8.40 -5.00 -10.15
CA TYR A 70 7.13 -5.65 -9.87
C TYR A 70 7.12 -7.09 -10.37
N THR A 71 6.36 -7.96 -9.68
CA THR A 71 6.08 -9.33 -10.09
C THR A 71 4.57 -9.52 -10.18
N LYS A 72 4.07 -10.00 -11.32
CA LYS A 72 2.68 -10.39 -11.52
C LYS A 72 2.38 -11.66 -10.75
N LEU A 73 1.22 -11.73 -10.09
CA LEU A 73 0.77 -12.89 -9.34
C LEU A 73 -0.61 -13.34 -9.83
N ASP A 74 -0.84 -14.66 -9.87
CA ASP A 74 -2.16 -15.24 -10.14
C ASP A 74 -3.12 -15.05 -8.94
N SER A 75 -4.36 -15.55 -9.08
CA SER A 75 -5.40 -15.49 -8.04
C SER A 75 -5.09 -16.34 -6.80
N LYS A 76 -4.00 -17.13 -6.81
CA LYS A 76 -3.53 -17.96 -5.68
C LYS A 76 -2.23 -17.43 -5.08
N GLY A 77 -1.72 -16.29 -5.57
CA GLY A 77 -0.48 -15.70 -5.11
C GLY A 77 0.80 -16.27 -5.74
N ASN A 78 0.70 -17.15 -6.74
CA ASN A 78 1.88 -17.67 -7.43
C ASN A 78 2.44 -16.64 -8.41
N ALA A 79 3.78 -16.54 -8.47
CA ALA A 79 4.47 -15.67 -9.42
C ALA A 79 4.25 -16.12 -10.87
N LEU A 80 3.96 -15.17 -11.73
CA LEU A 80 3.78 -15.34 -13.15
C LEU A 80 4.97 -14.75 -13.93
N SER A 81 5.12 -15.20 -15.18
CA SER A 81 6.04 -14.57 -16.12
C SER A 81 5.65 -13.10 -16.36
N ASP A 82 6.65 -12.26 -16.60
CA ASP A 82 6.42 -10.85 -16.96
C ASP A 82 5.62 -10.70 -18.28
N SER A 83 5.64 -11.71 -19.15
CA SER A 83 4.84 -11.80 -20.36
C SER A 83 3.38 -12.25 -20.13
N ALA A 84 2.97 -12.56 -18.88
CA ALA A 84 1.60 -12.95 -18.59
C ALA A 84 0.62 -11.84 -19.00
N THR A 85 -0.48 -12.23 -19.64
CA THR A 85 -1.52 -11.32 -20.14
C THR A 85 -2.68 -11.11 -19.16
N SER A 86 -2.76 -11.93 -18.11
CA SER A 86 -3.78 -11.83 -17.04
C SER A 86 -3.13 -12.15 -15.70
N TRP A 87 -3.45 -11.37 -14.68
CA TRP A 87 -3.02 -11.55 -13.29
C TRP A 87 -3.98 -10.83 -12.35
N SER A 88 -3.99 -11.23 -11.08
CA SER A 88 -4.93 -10.71 -10.09
C SER A 88 -4.27 -9.79 -9.07
N MET A 89 -2.96 -9.93 -8.87
CA MET A 89 -2.19 -9.16 -7.89
C MET A 89 -0.82 -8.80 -8.45
N VAL A 90 -0.20 -7.78 -7.84
CA VAL A 90 1.16 -7.36 -8.13
C VAL A 90 1.95 -7.28 -6.84
N LYS A 91 3.07 -8.00 -6.76
CA LYS A 91 4.06 -7.80 -5.70
C LYS A 91 5.01 -6.68 -6.10
N ASP A 92 5.14 -5.68 -5.26
CA ASP A 92 6.23 -4.71 -5.31
C ASP A 92 7.47 -5.34 -4.69
N ASN A 93 8.49 -5.54 -5.52
CA ASN A 93 9.73 -6.22 -5.11
C ASN A 93 10.63 -5.32 -4.25
N VAL A 94 10.41 -4.01 -4.25
CA VAL A 94 11.14 -3.04 -3.43
C VAL A 94 10.58 -3.01 -2.01
N THR A 95 9.29 -2.78 -1.88
CA THR A 95 8.64 -2.64 -0.56
C THR A 95 8.21 -3.97 0.05
N GLY A 96 8.07 -5.01 -0.77
CA GLY A 96 7.48 -6.30 -0.36
C GLY A 96 5.96 -6.28 -0.26
N LEU A 97 5.31 -5.15 -0.53
CA LEU A 97 3.86 -5.02 -0.57
C LEU A 97 3.25 -5.83 -1.73
N THR A 98 2.07 -6.36 -1.50
CA THR A 98 1.27 -6.97 -2.57
C THR A 98 -0.01 -6.14 -2.77
N TRP A 99 -0.25 -5.75 -4.01
CA TRP A 99 -1.32 -4.87 -4.44
C TRP A 99 -2.40 -5.62 -5.20
N GLU A 100 -3.64 -5.26 -4.99
CA GLU A 100 -4.77 -5.66 -5.82
C GLU A 100 -4.62 -5.12 -7.25
N VAL A 101 -5.02 -5.91 -8.25
CA VAL A 101 -5.17 -5.48 -9.63
C VAL A 101 -6.64 -5.29 -9.96
N LYS A 102 -6.99 -4.13 -10.50
CA LYS A 102 -8.36 -3.85 -10.93
C LYS A 102 -8.72 -4.60 -12.22
N THR A 103 -9.96 -5.06 -12.31
CA THR A 103 -10.47 -5.83 -13.44
C THR A 103 -11.00 -4.89 -14.53
N ASN A 104 -12.28 -4.71 -14.65
CA ASN A 104 -12.95 -3.95 -15.68
C ASN A 104 -12.71 -2.44 -15.61
N LYS A 105 -12.78 -1.73 -16.73
CA LYS A 105 -12.77 -0.28 -16.84
C LYS A 105 -13.59 0.11 -18.07
N ASP A 106 -14.91 -0.01 -17.97
CA ASP A 106 -15.84 0.28 -19.07
C ASP A 106 -16.72 1.52 -18.81
N GLY A 107 -16.44 2.24 -17.72
CA GLY A 107 -17.17 3.43 -17.29
C GLY A 107 -18.48 3.12 -16.56
N LYS A 108 -18.68 1.87 -16.12
CA LYS A 108 -19.87 1.45 -15.38
C LYS A 108 -19.49 0.75 -14.09
N THR A 109 -20.05 1.21 -12.98
CA THR A 109 -19.84 0.56 -11.69
C THR A 109 -20.48 -0.83 -11.64
N ASN A 110 -19.75 -1.80 -11.08
CA ASN A 110 -20.25 -3.13 -10.77
C ASN A 110 -19.79 -3.56 -9.37
N TYR A 111 -20.62 -3.32 -8.36
CA TYR A 111 -20.30 -3.64 -6.96
C TYR A 111 -20.38 -5.14 -6.62
N ASP A 112 -20.88 -5.99 -7.54
CA ASP A 112 -20.81 -7.44 -7.41
C ASP A 112 -19.39 -7.97 -7.68
N ASP A 113 -18.56 -7.19 -8.39
CA ASP A 113 -17.12 -7.39 -8.53
C ASP A 113 -16.38 -6.28 -7.75
N PRO A 114 -15.80 -6.55 -6.56
CA PRO A 114 -15.07 -5.54 -5.79
C PRO A 114 -13.82 -5.03 -6.52
N HIS A 115 -13.33 -5.79 -7.49
CA HIS A 115 -12.15 -5.43 -8.29
C HIS A 115 -12.47 -4.52 -9.48
N ASP A 116 -13.73 -4.26 -9.78
CA ASP A 116 -14.12 -3.38 -10.88
C ASP A 116 -13.51 -1.98 -10.67
N ALA A 117 -12.83 -1.48 -11.73
CA ALA A 117 -12.06 -0.25 -11.66
C ALA A 117 -12.93 1.01 -11.55
N ASP A 118 -14.18 0.93 -12.03
CA ASP A 118 -15.12 2.05 -12.06
C ASP A 118 -15.89 2.21 -10.75
N ASN A 119 -15.78 1.25 -9.81
CA ASN A 119 -16.35 1.36 -8.48
C ASN A 119 -15.72 2.49 -7.68
N THR A 120 -16.56 3.29 -7.03
CA THR A 120 -16.15 4.36 -6.12
C THR A 120 -16.76 4.14 -4.73
N TYR A 121 -16.01 4.52 -3.72
CA TYR A 121 -16.35 4.28 -2.32
C TYR A 121 -16.15 5.54 -1.49
N CYS A 122 -17.05 5.82 -0.54
CA CYS A 122 -16.80 6.80 0.49
C CYS A 122 -15.73 6.28 1.46
N TRP A 123 -14.99 7.19 2.05
CA TRP A 123 -14.05 6.79 3.09
C TRP A 123 -14.80 6.49 4.39
N TYR A 124 -14.57 5.32 4.97
CA TYR A 124 -15.14 4.92 6.25
C TYR A 124 -14.22 3.94 6.98
N ASP A 125 -14.05 4.17 8.28
CA ASP A 125 -13.35 3.30 9.22
C ASP A 125 -14.09 3.39 10.57
N SER A 126 -14.76 2.33 10.97
CA SER A 126 -15.54 2.26 12.22
C SER A 126 -14.66 2.20 13.47
N ASN A 127 -13.37 1.91 13.32
CA ASN A 127 -12.44 1.75 14.44
C ASN A 127 -11.91 3.10 14.94
N PRO A 128 -12.28 3.54 16.16
CA PRO A 128 -11.84 4.82 16.71
C PRO A 128 -10.32 4.91 16.96
N ALA A 129 -9.60 3.78 16.95
CA ALA A 129 -8.15 3.77 17.12
C ALA A 129 -7.40 4.12 15.82
N THR A 130 -8.06 4.03 14.64
CA THR A 130 -7.45 4.21 13.32
C THR A 130 -8.11 5.29 12.47
N ASN A 131 -9.36 5.67 12.77
CA ASN A 131 -10.14 6.62 11.96
C ASN A 131 -9.75 8.11 12.15
N GLY A 132 -8.79 8.41 13.05
CA GLY A 132 -8.31 9.77 13.29
C GLY A 132 -9.32 10.71 13.94
N GLY A 133 -10.37 10.16 14.60
CA GLY A 133 -11.40 10.91 15.32
C GLY A 133 -12.66 11.21 14.51
N ASP A 134 -12.75 10.74 13.26
CA ASP A 134 -13.95 10.84 12.43
C ASP A 134 -14.07 9.57 11.57
N ALA A 135 -15.15 8.82 11.78
CA ALA A 135 -15.38 7.55 11.10
C ALA A 135 -15.62 7.69 9.58
N GLY A 136 -15.99 8.86 9.11
CA GLY A 136 -16.34 9.09 7.72
C GLY A 136 -17.79 8.76 7.39
N SER A 137 -18.05 8.28 6.16
CA SER A 137 -19.40 8.07 5.65
C SER A 137 -19.61 6.62 5.20
N GLU A 138 -20.67 5.98 5.71
CA GLU A 138 -21.05 4.61 5.36
C GLU A 138 -21.55 4.44 3.92
N CYS A 139 -22.09 5.49 3.31
CA CYS A 139 -22.58 5.51 1.93
C CYS A 139 -23.42 4.28 1.52
N ASN A 140 -24.33 3.85 2.40
CA ASN A 140 -25.17 2.65 2.18
C ASN A 140 -24.34 1.38 1.87
N GLY A 141 -23.24 1.18 2.57
CA GLY A 141 -22.34 0.04 2.39
C GLY A 141 -21.35 0.15 1.22
N LYS A 142 -21.36 1.26 0.48
CA LYS A 142 -20.36 1.54 -0.56
C LYS A 142 -19.23 2.39 0.03
N ASN A 143 -18.43 1.78 0.89
CA ASN A 143 -17.35 2.45 1.61
C ASN A 143 -16.09 1.60 1.69
N THR A 144 -14.98 2.21 2.11
CA THR A 144 -13.66 1.58 2.13
C THR A 144 -13.58 0.38 3.08
N GLU A 145 -14.27 0.40 4.22
CA GLU A 145 -14.30 -0.73 5.16
C GLU A 145 -15.04 -1.93 4.58
N ALA A 146 -16.21 -1.72 3.98
CA ALA A 146 -16.99 -2.77 3.32
C ALA A 146 -16.21 -3.37 2.14
N PHE A 147 -15.51 -2.56 1.34
CA PHE A 147 -14.65 -3.04 0.26
C PHE A 147 -13.56 -3.99 0.79
N ILE A 148 -12.85 -3.60 1.84
CA ILE A 148 -11.78 -4.43 2.44
C ILE A 148 -12.37 -5.70 3.08
N THR A 149 -13.53 -5.61 3.72
CA THR A 149 -14.22 -6.76 4.31
C THR A 149 -14.53 -7.82 3.24
N VAL A 150 -15.07 -7.42 2.10
CA VAL A 150 -15.37 -8.35 0.99
C VAL A 150 -14.13 -9.08 0.50
N LEU A 151 -12.98 -8.41 0.36
CA LEU A 151 -11.73 -9.06 -0.06
C LEU A 151 -11.23 -10.07 0.97
N ASN A 152 -11.31 -9.74 2.25
CA ASN A 152 -10.86 -10.59 3.35
C ASN A 152 -11.78 -11.80 3.55
N ASP A 153 -13.10 -11.63 3.46
CA ASP A 153 -14.09 -12.71 3.55
C ASP A 153 -13.97 -13.68 2.37
N ALA A 154 -13.66 -13.16 1.17
CA ALA A 154 -13.37 -13.98 -0.01
C ALA A 154 -12.00 -14.68 0.06
N ASN A 155 -11.17 -14.39 1.06
CA ASN A 155 -9.80 -14.88 1.18
C ASN A 155 -8.99 -14.63 -0.12
N PHE A 156 -9.09 -13.40 -0.64
CA PHE A 156 -8.53 -13.02 -1.94
C PHE A 156 -7.03 -13.31 -2.02
N GLY A 157 -6.62 -14.04 -3.05
CA GLY A 157 -5.24 -14.49 -3.21
C GLY A 157 -4.76 -15.48 -2.15
N GLY A 158 -5.67 -16.11 -1.39
CA GLY A 158 -5.36 -16.98 -0.26
C GLY A 158 -5.03 -16.22 1.02
N HIS A 159 -5.46 -14.96 1.13
CA HIS A 159 -5.11 -14.05 2.23
C HIS A 159 -6.32 -13.28 2.75
N SER A 160 -6.33 -13.01 4.07
CA SER A 160 -7.36 -12.25 4.79
C SER A 160 -6.78 -11.07 5.58
N ASP A 161 -5.64 -10.54 5.14
CA ASP A 161 -4.93 -9.38 5.72
C ASP A 161 -4.88 -8.17 4.74
N TRP A 162 -5.83 -8.11 3.82
CA TRP A 162 -6.00 -6.96 2.94
C TRP A 162 -6.45 -5.73 3.74
N ARG A 163 -5.96 -4.57 3.34
CA ARG A 163 -6.25 -3.29 3.97
C ARG A 163 -6.17 -2.15 2.96
N MET A 164 -6.69 -0.98 3.33
CA MET A 164 -6.40 0.24 2.60
C MET A 164 -4.91 0.59 2.76
N PRO A 165 -4.25 1.09 1.72
CA PRO A 165 -2.88 1.59 1.82
C PRO A 165 -2.82 2.85 2.66
N THR A 166 -1.74 3.08 3.37
CA THR A 166 -1.42 4.41 3.89
C THR A 166 -1.12 5.38 2.73
N ILE A 167 -1.18 6.69 2.98
CA ILE A 167 -0.83 7.69 1.94
C ILE A 167 0.60 7.50 1.41
N LYS A 168 1.54 7.10 2.25
CA LYS A 168 2.92 6.85 1.85
C LYS A 168 3.03 5.64 0.92
N GLU A 169 2.39 4.53 1.29
CA GLU A 169 2.37 3.33 0.46
C GLU A 169 1.73 3.58 -0.90
N LEU A 170 0.60 4.30 -0.92
CA LEU A 170 -0.08 4.63 -2.17
C LEU A 170 0.78 5.52 -3.08
N ALA A 171 1.55 6.45 -2.50
CA ALA A 171 2.50 7.27 -3.23
C ALA A 171 3.68 6.47 -3.80
N TYR A 172 4.05 5.32 -3.22
CA TYR A 172 5.16 4.49 -3.71
C TYR A 172 4.91 3.83 -5.08
N ILE A 173 3.66 3.71 -5.50
CA ILE A 173 3.32 3.16 -6.82
C ILE A 173 3.06 4.24 -7.88
N VAL A 174 3.21 5.52 -7.53
CA VAL A 174 3.18 6.63 -8.50
C VAL A 174 4.46 6.61 -9.34
N ASN A 175 4.31 6.66 -10.65
CA ASN A 175 5.42 6.77 -11.60
C ASN A 175 5.43 8.19 -12.20
N TYR A 176 6.33 9.02 -11.70
CA TYR A 176 6.46 10.42 -12.13
C TYR A 176 7.11 10.59 -13.52
N SER A 177 7.56 9.49 -14.17
CA SER A 177 7.95 9.55 -15.59
C SER A 177 6.75 9.65 -16.54
N ILE A 178 5.54 9.39 -16.05
CA ILE A 178 4.31 9.42 -16.84
C ILE A 178 3.65 10.79 -16.64
N ALA A 179 3.59 11.56 -17.72
CA ALA A 179 2.96 12.88 -17.71
C ALA A 179 1.44 12.78 -17.48
N TYR A 180 0.86 13.85 -16.85
CA TYR A 180 -0.59 14.00 -16.83
C TYR A 180 -1.14 14.05 -18.28
N PRO A 181 -2.37 13.61 -18.52
CA PRO A 181 -3.42 13.21 -17.56
C PRO A 181 -3.35 11.76 -17.08
N GLY A 182 -2.21 11.13 -17.04
CA GLY A 182 -2.00 9.83 -16.44
C GLY A 182 -2.68 8.65 -17.19
N PRO A 183 -3.01 7.56 -16.47
CA PRO A 183 -2.74 7.37 -15.05
C PRO A 183 -1.24 7.27 -14.75
N THR A 184 -0.79 8.04 -13.75
CA THR A 184 0.61 8.16 -13.33
C THR A 184 1.09 6.92 -12.55
N ILE A 185 0.93 5.75 -13.15
CA ILE A 185 1.29 4.44 -12.61
C ILE A 185 1.74 3.52 -13.74
N ASN A 186 2.56 2.53 -13.46
CA ASN A 186 2.99 1.57 -14.48
C ASN A 186 1.85 0.62 -14.90
N THR A 187 1.13 0.96 -15.96
CA THR A 187 -0.03 0.21 -16.45
C THR A 187 0.30 -1.18 -17.00
N LYS A 188 1.58 -1.50 -17.25
CA LYS A 188 2.02 -2.86 -17.56
C LYS A 188 1.76 -3.84 -16.40
N TYR A 189 1.79 -3.34 -15.16
CA TYR A 189 1.54 -4.12 -13.95
C TYR A 189 0.19 -3.79 -13.31
N PHE A 190 -0.28 -2.54 -13.44
CA PHE A 190 -1.53 -2.03 -12.90
C PHE A 190 -2.50 -1.62 -14.02
N PRO A 191 -2.96 -2.60 -14.85
CA PRO A 191 -3.93 -2.31 -15.89
C PRO A 191 -5.24 -1.79 -15.27
N ASN A 192 -6.09 -1.20 -16.09
CA ASN A 192 -7.40 -0.69 -15.68
C ASN A 192 -7.37 0.36 -14.55
N THR A 193 -6.19 0.95 -14.23
CA THR A 193 -6.16 2.07 -13.31
C THR A 193 -6.90 3.26 -13.94
N VAL A 194 -7.89 3.79 -13.23
CA VAL A 194 -8.58 5.02 -13.62
C VAL A 194 -7.66 6.19 -13.28
N SER A 195 -7.56 7.17 -14.21
CA SER A 195 -6.83 8.42 -13.97
C SER A 195 -7.70 9.33 -13.10
N SER A 196 -7.70 9.08 -11.79
CA SER A 196 -8.56 9.73 -10.79
C SER A 196 -7.94 9.59 -9.39
N PHE A 197 -8.62 10.19 -8.42
CA PHE A 197 -8.25 10.13 -7.02
C PHE A 197 -8.55 8.76 -6.39
N TYR A 198 -7.58 8.23 -5.63
CA TYR A 198 -7.65 6.99 -4.87
C TYR A 198 -7.50 7.24 -3.38
N TRP A 199 -8.39 6.68 -2.56
CA TRP A 199 -8.33 6.78 -1.11
C TRP A 199 -7.11 6.05 -0.52
N SER A 200 -6.53 6.66 0.51
CA SER A 200 -5.67 5.98 1.48
C SER A 200 -6.41 5.77 2.81
N SER A 201 -5.85 4.99 3.73
CA SER A 201 -6.35 4.85 5.10
C SER A 201 -6.05 6.06 6.00
N THR A 202 -5.25 7.02 5.53
CA THR A 202 -4.69 8.09 6.37
C THR A 202 -5.65 9.26 6.49
N THR A 203 -6.18 9.53 7.69
CA THR A 203 -6.95 10.74 7.97
C THR A 203 -6.08 11.99 7.85
N TYR A 204 -6.63 13.07 7.33
CA TYR A 204 -5.97 14.36 7.25
C TYR A 204 -5.95 15.02 8.63
N ALA A 205 -4.78 15.24 9.22
CA ALA A 205 -4.65 15.64 10.61
C ALA A 205 -5.26 17.00 10.95
N TYR A 206 -5.26 17.95 10.00
CA TYR A 206 -5.80 19.30 10.24
C TYR A 206 -7.33 19.36 10.19
N TYR A 207 -7.95 18.53 9.33
CA TYR A 207 -9.41 18.38 9.25
C TYR A 207 -9.74 16.88 9.25
N THR A 208 -10.18 16.34 10.40
CA THR A 208 -10.38 14.89 10.57
C THR A 208 -11.51 14.30 9.71
N TYR A 209 -12.44 15.15 9.23
CA TYR A 209 -13.46 14.77 8.23
C TYR A 209 -12.93 14.69 6.79
N TYR A 210 -11.61 14.90 6.58
CA TYR A 210 -10.88 14.62 5.35
C TYR A 210 -9.98 13.40 5.52
N ALA A 211 -9.71 12.70 4.43
CA ALA A 211 -8.67 11.71 4.33
C ALA A 211 -7.72 12.02 3.17
N TRP A 212 -6.48 11.58 3.29
CA TRP A 212 -5.51 11.66 2.23
C TRP A 212 -5.77 10.62 1.14
N GLY A 213 -5.42 10.96 -0.07
CA GLY A 213 -5.34 10.05 -1.20
C GLY A 213 -4.34 10.55 -2.24
N VAL A 214 -4.15 9.76 -3.27
CA VAL A 214 -3.34 10.10 -4.43
C VAL A 214 -4.24 10.23 -5.65
N ASP A 215 -4.09 11.32 -6.38
CA ASP A 215 -4.72 11.46 -7.69
C ASP A 215 -3.77 10.93 -8.77
N PHE A 216 -4.11 9.78 -9.36
CA PHE A 216 -3.32 9.22 -10.46
C PHE A 216 -3.46 10.00 -11.78
N TYR A 217 -4.23 11.08 -11.81
CA TYR A 217 -4.26 12.00 -12.93
C TYR A 217 -2.94 12.78 -13.07
N ASP A 218 -2.38 13.23 -11.95
CA ASP A 218 -1.14 14.01 -11.87
C ASP A 218 -0.07 13.44 -10.95
N GLY A 219 -0.39 12.40 -10.16
CA GLY A 219 0.51 11.75 -9.19
C GLY A 219 0.61 12.47 -7.85
N ALA A 220 -0.18 13.51 -7.61
CA ALA A 220 -0.09 14.29 -6.38
C ALA A 220 -0.99 13.74 -5.25
N GLY A 221 -0.55 14.00 -4.01
CA GLY A 221 -1.34 13.70 -2.81
C GLY A 221 -2.25 14.85 -2.44
N TYR A 222 -3.53 14.56 -2.18
CA TYR A 222 -4.53 15.55 -1.76
C TYR A 222 -5.34 15.04 -0.58
N GLY A 223 -5.91 15.98 0.21
CA GLY A 223 -6.92 15.70 1.21
C GLY A 223 -8.32 15.97 0.64
N ASN A 224 -9.24 15.00 0.78
CA ASN A 224 -10.63 15.14 0.33
C ASN A 224 -11.62 14.75 1.45
N GLY A 225 -12.83 15.32 1.40
CA GLY A 225 -13.90 15.00 2.35
C GLY A 225 -14.31 13.54 2.28
N LYS A 226 -14.34 12.86 3.43
CA LYS A 226 -14.62 11.43 3.57
C LYS A 226 -15.97 10.97 2.98
N TYR A 227 -16.88 11.90 2.75
CA TYR A 227 -18.21 11.64 2.15
C TYR A 227 -18.23 11.57 0.63
N TYR A 228 -17.13 11.89 -0.04
CA TYR A 228 -17.04 11.72 -1.50
C TYR A 228 -16.70 10.28 -1.88
N GLY A 229 -17.27 9.84 -3.01
CA GLY A 229 -16.95 8.54 -3.59
C GLY A 229 -15.74 8.63 -4.52
N TYR A 230 -14.66 7.93 -4.19
CA TYR A 230 -13.45 7.84 -5.00
C TYR A 230 -12.99 6.41 -5.19
N CYS A 231 -12.03 6.22 -6.08
CA CYS A 231 -11.46 4.90 -6.35
C CYS A 231 -10.70 4.36 -5.13
N VAL A 232 -10.54 3.04 -5.10
CA VAL A 232 -9.78 2.32 -4.07
C VAL A 232 -8.85 1.30 -4.70
N ARG A 233 -7.77 0.96 -4.01
CA ARG A 233 -6.90 -0.17 -4.32
C ARG A 233 -6.40 -0.76 -3.01
N ALA A 234 -6.64 -2.05 -2.81
CA ALA A 234 -6.21 -2.74 -1.61
C ALA A 234 -4.72 -3.11 -1.67
N VAL A 235 -4.12 -3.21 -0.49
CA VAL A 235 -2.74 -3.64 -0.28
C VAL A 235 -2.66 -4.63 0.87
N ARG A 236 -1.65 -5.50 0.88
CA ARG A 236 -1.32 -6.37 2.00
C ARG A 236 0.19 -6.52 2.20
N GLY A 237 0.59 -7.02 3.35
CA GLY A 237 2.00 -7.17 3.73
C GLY A 237 2.65 -5.84 4.14
N GLY A 238 4.00 -5.83 4.22
CA GLY A 238 4.78 -4.59 4.45
C GLY A 238 4.79 -4.11 5.91
N GLN A 239 4.43 -4.94 6.89
CA GLN A 239 4.51 -4.62 8.32
C GLN A 239 5.50 -5.53 9.04
#